data_7644f14c40943f10d7465bc9cc0679c9
#
_entry.id   7644f14c40943f10d7465bc9cc0679c9
#
_cell.length_a   1.000
_cell.length_b   1.000
_cell.length_c   1.000
_cell.angle_alpha   90.00
_cell.angle_beta   90.00
_cell.angle_gamma   90.00
#
_symmetry.space_group_name_H-M   'P 1'
#
loop_
_entity.id
_entity.type
_entity.pdbx_description
1 polymer ?
#
loop_
_entity_poly.entity_id
_entity_poly.type
_entity_poly.pdbx_seq_one_letter_code
_entity_poly.pdbx_strand_id
1 'polypeptide(L)'
;TLVPASHVITPHTEYRNRGLVEMSRGCPEKCRYCWVSYNYGRLRCYPTDAILEKVERIERMTDRVGFVATAVGDHPQLAEILEECRRRDLEVALSSLRIPAMREEVLRPLAESGARSVTIAPETGTDELRRRLNKPITNAAILEAADMALRCGIDSLKMYFIIGLPGETDDDVSGIADLLRRVQELMVGRGRDKGQVGTLHAGFNVLVPKPYT
;
A
#
# COMPACT_ATOMS: atom_id res chain seq x y z
N THR A 1 -19.46 16.00 -6.66
CA THR A 1 -18.57 15.75 -5.49
C THR A 1 -17.20 16.31 -5.81
N LEU A 2 -16.63 17.11 -4.91
CA LEU A 2 -15.27 17.65 -5.07
C LEU A 2 -14.25 16.56 -4.69
N VAL A 3 -13.51 16.03 -5.68
CA VAL A 3 -12.37 15.13 -5.46
C VAL A 3 -11.11 15.97 -5.31
N PRO A 4 -10.39 15.91 -4.19
CA PRO A 4 -9.11 16.57 -4.02
C PRO A 4 -8.06 16.01 -4.99
N ALA A 5 -7.36 16.91 -5.67
CA ALA A 5 -6.30 16.56 -6.61
C ALA A 5 -5.24 17.65 -6.67
N SER A 6 -4.04 17.31 -7.12
CA SER A 6 -2.96 18.27 -7.33
C SER A 6 -3.33 19.33 -8.36
N HIS A 7 -3.04 20.58 -8.05
CA HIS A 7 -3.15 21.72 -8.96
C HIS A 7 -1.79 22.19 -9.49
N VAL A 8 -0.70 21.80 -8.80
CA VAL A 8 0.67 22.13 -9.15
C VAL A 8 1.46 20.84 -9.30
N ILE A 9 2.14 20.69 -10.41
CA ILE A 9 3.06 19.61 -10.71
C ILE A 9 4.48 20.19 -10.71
N THR A 10 5.39 19.62 -9.95
CA THR A 10 6.74 20.13 -9.78
C THR A 10 7.75 19.02 -9.50
N PRO A 11 9.02 19.13 -9.96
CA PRO A 11 10.06 18.16 -9.62
C PRO A 11 10.57 18.32 -8.18
N HIS A 12 10.20 19.39 -7.47
CA HIS A 12 10.77 19.77 -6.17
C HIS A 12 9.97 19.23 -4.96
N THR A 13 9.15 18.19 -5.18
CA THR A 13 8.44 17.48 -4.11
C THR A 13 8.90 16.03 -4.02
N GLU A 14 8.53 15.36 -2.93
CA GLU A 14 8.75 13.90 -2.77
C GLU A 14 8.15 13.10 -3.94
N TYR A 15 7.01 13.54 -4.46
CA TYR A 15 6.28 12.86 -5.54
C TYR A 15 6.74 13.25 -6.96
N ARG A 16 7.69 14.13 -7.12
CA ARG A 16 8.36 14.55 -8.37
C ARG A 16 7.52 14.42 -9.63
N ASN A 17 6.98 15.53 -10.13
CA ASN A 17 6.19 15.56 -11.38
C ASN A 17 4.96 14.64 -11.41
N ARG A 18 4.47 14.18 -10.26
CA ARG A 18 3.31 13.30 -10.16
C ARG A 18 2.09 14.08 -9.71
N GLY A 19 0.98 13.94 -10.45
CA GLY A 19 -0.31 14.46 -10.04
C GLY A 19 -0.98 13.51 -9.04
N LEU A 20 -1.37 14.00 -7.88
CA LEU A 20 -2.02 13.21 -6.84
C LEU A 20 -3.54 13.36 -6.90
N VAL A 21 -4.26 12.25 -6.73
CA VAL A 21 -5.72 12.21 -6.62
C VAL A 21 -6.11 11.46 -5.35
N GLU A 22 -6.94 12.07 -4.51
CA GLU A 22 -7.48 11.40 -3.33
C GLU A 22 -8.62 10.46 -3.74
N MET A 23 -8.51 9.17 -3.39
CA MET A 23 -9.51 8.17 -3.76
C MET A 23 -10.59 7.96 -2.71
N SER A 24 -10.22 8.13 -1.44
CA SER A 24 -11.14 7.90 -0.32
C SER A 24 -10.63 8.53 0.97
N ARG A 25 -11.53 8.71 1.93
CA ARG A 25 -11.24 9.10 3.32
C ARG A 25 -11.80 8.12 4.31
N GLY A 26 -11.08 7.98 5.44
CA GLY A 26 -11.42 7.02 6.48
C GLY A 26 -10.83 5.66 6.21
N CYS A 27 -11.17 4.71 7.07
CA CYS A 27 -10.70 3.34 6.97
C CYS A 27 -11.78 2.40 7.53
N PRO A 28 -12.00 1.21 6.95
CA PRO A 28 -12.95 0.25 7.49
C PRO A 28 -12.46 -0.41 8.78
N GLU A 29 -11.14 -0.40 9.01
CA GLU A 29 -10.53 -1.04 10.17
C GLU A 29 -10.50 -0.14 11.39
N LYS A 30 -10.35 -0.76 12.56
CA LYS A 30 -10.21 -0.09 13.85
C LYS A 30 -8.96 -0.57 14.58
N CYS A 31 -7.80 -0.46 13.90
CA CYS A 31 -6.53 -0.80 14.52
C CYS A 31 -6.29 0.10 15.74
N ARG A 32 -5.92 -0.49 16.87
CA ARG A 32 -5.88 0.20 18.18
C ARG A 32 -4.83 1.31 18.29
N TYR A 33 -3.81 1.29 17.43
CA TYR A 33 -2.76 2.32 17.35
C TYR A 33 -3.06 3.41 16.32
N CYS A 34 -4.12 3.27 15.51
CA CYS A 34 -4.32 4.10 14.33
C CYS A 34 -5.32 5.23 14.58
N TRP A 35 -4.82 6.45 14.51
CA TRP A 35 -5.63 7.67 14.67
C TRP A 35 -6.71 7.84 13.58
N VAL A 36 -6.44 7.33 12.39
CA VAL A 36 -7.30 7.55 11.21
C VAL A 36 -8.71 7.01 11.37
N SER A 37 -8.83 5.76 11.81
CA SER A 37 -10.13 5.10 11.93
C SER A 37 -11.03 5.72 13.02
N TYR A 38 -10.44 6.37 14.00
CA TYR A 38 -11.16 7.03 15.08
C TYR A 38 -11.56 8.47 14.71
N ASN A 39 -10.74 9.18 13.94
CA ASN A 39 -10.93 10.60 13.63
C ASN A 39 -11.57 10.86 12.27
N TYR A 40 -11.25 10.05 11.24
CA TYR A 40 -11.91 10.18 9.93
C TYR A 40 -13.15 9.29 9.78
N GLY A 41 -13.34 8.33 10.70
CA GLY A 41 -14.51 7.44 10.72
C GLY A 41 -14.55 6.45 9.56
N ARG A 42 -15.76 6.14 9.11
CA ARG A 42 -15.99 5.14 8.06
C ARG A 42 -15.32 5.51 6.74
N LEU A 43 -14.90 4.49 6.01
CA LEU A 43 -14.43 4.65 4.64
C LEU A 43 -15.51 5.29 3.76
N ARG A 44 -15.13 6.34 3.05
CA ARG A 44 -15.94 7.04 2.05
C ARG A 44 -15.12 7.15 0.78
N CYS A 45 -15.50 6.41 -0.24
CA CYS A 45 -14.86 6.44 -1.56
C CYS A 45 -15.46 7.57 -2.41
N TYR A 46 -14.62 8.24 -3.17
CA TYR A 46 -15.10 9.14 -4.20
C TYR A 46 -15.61 8.34 -5.40
N PRO A 47 -16.61 8.83 -6.15
CA PRO A 47 -17.10 8.17 -7.36
C PRO A 47 -15.99 8.03 -8.42
N THR A 48 -15.99 6.90 -9.11
CA THR A 48 -14.97 6.57 -10.12
C THR A 48 -14.92 7.60 -11.25
N ASP A 49 -16.06 8.03 -11.75
CA ASP A 49 -16.17 9.08 -12.78
C ASP A 49 -15.51 10.38 -12.35
N ALA A 50 -15.75 10.80 -11.09
CA ALA A 50 -15.13 12.00 -10.54
C ALA A 50 -13.61 11.85 -10.33
N ILE A 51 -13.12 10.66 -10.00
CA ILE A 51 -11.68 10.35 -9.92
C ILE A 51 -11.06 10.43 -11.33
N LEU A 52 -11.68 9.77 -12.31
CA LEU A 52 -11.19 9.74 -13.69
C LEU A 52 -11.20 11.12 -14.36
N GLU A 53 -12.17 11.99 -14.02
CA GLU A 53 -12.14 13.41 -14.43
C GLU A 53 -10.87 14.13 -13.95
N LYS A 54 -10.40 13.82 -12.70
CA LYS A 54 -9.14 14.40 -12.18
C LYS A 54 -7.90 13.79 -12.84
N VAL A 55 -7.94 12.49 -13.13
CA VAL A 55 -6.89 11.81 -13.89
C VAL A 55 -6.74 12.46 -15.28
N GLU A 56 -7.82 12.66 -16.01
CA GLU A 56 -7.82 13.31 -17.33
C GLU A 56 -7.24 14.75 -17.28
N ARG A 57 -7.52 15.48 -16.21
CA ARG A 57 -6.93 16.81 -16.02
C ARG A 57 -5.42 16.72 -15.77
N ILE A 58 -4.95 15.75 -14.97
CA ILE A 58 -3.55 15.52 -14.65
C ILE A 58 -2.78 15.06 -15.90
N GLU A 59 -3.37 14.18 -16.71
CA GLU A 59 -2.81 13.67 -17.96
C GLU A 59 -2.37 14.79 -18.92
N ARG A 60 -3.07 15.92 -18.93
CA ARG A 60 -2.69 17.11 -19.72
C ARG A 60 -1.40 17.79 -19.23
N MET A 61 -0.91 17.45 -18.03
CA MET A 61 0.25 18.09 -17.39
C MET A 61 1.42 17.12 -17.18
N THR A 62 1.13 15.83 -17.00
CA THR A 62 2.13 14.80 -16.73
C THR A 62 1.56 13.41 -17.03
N ASP A 63 2.45 12.49 -17.38
CA ASP A 63 2.15 11.06 -17.54
C ASP A 63 2.13 10.26 -16.23
N ARG A 64 2.24 10.95 -15.07
CA ARG A 64 2.42 10.33 -13.74
C ARG A 64 1.27 10.66 -12.81
N VAL A 65 0.53 9.65 -12.39
CA VAL A 65 -0.57 9.77 -11.44
C VAL A 65 -0.27 9.02 -10.14
N GLY A 66 -0.56 9.63 -9.01
CA GLY A 66 -0.49 8.98 -7.71
C GLY A 66 -1.86 8.97 -7.04
N PHE A 67 -2.35 7.80 -6.69
CA PHE A 67 -3.57 7.69 -5.90
C PHE A 67 -3.25 7.63 -4.42
N VAL A 68 -3.87 8.53 -3.67
CA VAL A 68 -3.64 8.68 -2.23
C VAL A 68 -4.92 8.42 -1.45
N ALA A 69 -4.82 7.61 -0.43
CA ALA A 69 -5.85 7.37 0.57
C ALA A 69 -5.25 6.58 1.73
N THR A 70 -5.90 6.61 2.88
CA THR A 70 -5.52 5.76 4.02
C THR A 70 -5.84 4.29 3.80
N ALA A 71 -6.77 3.99 2.91
CA ALA A 71 -7.21 2.65 2.53
C ALA A 71 -7.49 2.61 1.02
N VAL A 72 -6.48 2.94 0.21
CA VAL A 72 -6.61 3.04 -1.26
C VAL A 72 -7.10 1.73 -1.88
N GLY A 73 -6.62 0.60 -1.37
CA GLY A 73 -6.98 -0.74 -1.85
C GLY A 73 -8.41 -1.16 -1.55
N ASP A 74 -9.11 -0.44 -0.69
CA ASP A 74 -10.51 -0.71 -0.34
C ASP A 74 -11.51 0.06 -1.22
N HIS A 75 -11.03 0.81 -2.22
CA HIS A 75 -11.91 1.41 -3.21
C HIS A 75 -12.53 0.29 -4.09
N PRO A 76 -13.86 0.17 -4.17
CA PRO A 76 -14.52 -0.97 -4.83
C PRO A 76 -14.17 -1.12 -6.31
N GLN A 77 -13.85 -0.03 -6.98
CA GLN A 77 -13.53 0.01 -8.42
C GLN A 77 -12.05 0.34 -8.66
N LEU A 78 -11.16 0.03 -7.71
CA LEU A 78 -9.72 0.31 -7.87
C LEU A 78 -9.16 -0.37 -9.13
N ALA A 79 -9.48 -1.63 -9.36
CA ALA A 79 -8.99 -2.37 -10.53
C ALA A 79 -9.41 -1.72 -11.86
N GLU A 80 -10.66 -1.25 -11.94
CA GLU A 80 -11.18 -0.53 -13.12
C GLU A 80 -10.44 0.79 -13.36
N ILE A 81 -10.20 1.56 -12.28
CA ILE A 81 -9.45 2.82 -12.36
C ILE A 81 -8.01 2.59 -12.83
N LEU A 82 -7.35 1.54 -12.30
CA LEU A 82 -5.99 1.19 -12.71
C LEU A 82 -5.91 0.74 -14.15
N GLU A 83 -6.88 -0.05 -14.59
CA GLU A 83 -6.97 -0.50 -15.98
C GLU A 83 -7.22 0.68 -16.94
N GLU A 84 -8.01 1.67 -16.53
CA GLU A 84 -8.22 2.89 -17.31
C GLU A 84 -6.91 3.71 -17.42
N CYS A 85 -6.16 3.85 -16.31
CA CYS A 85 -4.86 4.51 -16.34
C CYS A 85 -3.85 3.77 -17.24
N ARG A 86 -3.83 2.43 -17.18
CA ARG A 86 -2.99 1.60 -18.03
C ARG A 86 -3.32 1.82 -19.53
N ARG A 87 -4.60 1.87 -19.90
CA ARG A 87 -5.05 2.14 -21.29
C ARG A 87 -4.64 3.53 -21.78
N ARG A 88 -4.44 4.48 -20.87
CA ARG A 88 -3.97 5.85 -21.16
C ARG A 88 -2.45 6.00 -21.08
N ASP A 89 -1.73 4.90 -20.89
CA ASP A 89 -0.26 4.88 -20.81
C ASP A 89 0.30 5.74 -19.65
N LEU A 90 -0.44 5.81 -18.54
CA LEU A 90 -0.06 6.58 -17.36
C LEU A 90 0.75 5.72 -16.37
N GLU A 91 1.87 6.26 -15.88
CA GLU A 91 2.63 5.70 -14.77
C GLU A 91 1.85 5.90 -13.47
N VAL A 92 1.45 4.79 -12.82
CA VAL A 92 0.66 4.85 -11.59
C VAL A 92 1.49 4.52 -10.36
N ALA A 93 1.27 5.28 -9.28
CA ALA A 93 1.71 4.91 -7.93
C ALA A 93 0.53 4.92 -6.96
N LEU A 94 0.57 4.00 -6.01
CA LEU A 94 -0.39 3.92 -4.91
C LEU A 94 0.27 4.23 -3.58
N SER A 95 -0.49 4.78 -2.64
CA SER A 95 -0.13 4.71 -1.23
C SER A 95 -0.11 3.23 -0.77
N SER A 96 0.26 2.98 0.49
CA SER A 96 0.37 1.61 1.02
C SER A 96 -0.92 0.81 0.79
N LEU A 97 -0.75 -0.44 0.35
CA LEU A 97 -1.84 -1.38 0.19
C LEU A 97 -2.04 -2.21 1.46
N ARG A 98 -3.28 -2.45 1.78
CA ARG A 98 -3.65 -3.43 2.80
C ARG A 98 -3.58 -4.84 2.19
N ILE A 99 -3.23 -5.84 3.01
CA ILE A 99 -3.09 -7.23 2.54
C ILE A 99 -4.31 -7.75 1.75
N PRO A 100 -5.57 -7.50 2.17
CA PRO A 100 -6.74 -7.95 1.38
C PRO A 100 -6.85 -7.31 -0.01
N ALA A 101 -6.18 -6.19 -0.26
CA ALA A 101 -6.17 -5.52 -1.56
C ALA A 101 -5.04 -6.00 -2.49
N MET A 102 -4.15 -6.87 -2.01
CA MET A 102 -3.04 -7.43 -2.78
C MET A 102 -3.53 -8.59 -3.67
N ARG A 103 -4.40 -8.26 -4.63
CA ARG A 103 -5.04 -9.20 -5.56
C ARG A 103 -4.54 -8.97 -6.98
N GLU A 104 -4.58 -10.01 -7.79
CA GLU A 104 -4.05 -9.97 -9.15
C GLU A 104 -4.69 -8.86 -10.00
N GLU A 105 -6.01 -8.67 -9.90
CA GLU A 105 -6.74 -7.63 -10.63
C GLU A 105 -6.35 -6.19 -10.26
N VAL A 106 -5.67 -5.99 -9.12
CA VAL A 106 -5.10 -4.71 -8.69
C VAL A 106 -3.62 -4.62 -9.05
N LEU A 107 -2.87 -5.68 -8.77
CA LEU A 107 -1.41 -5.67 -8.89
C LEU A 107 -0.93 -5.76 -10.34
N ARG A 108 -1.64 -6.48 -11.21
CA ARG A 108 -1.26 -6.63 -12.61
C ARG A 108 -1.35 -5.31 -13.38
N PRO A 109 -2.50 -4.60 -13.44
CA PRO A 109 -2.54 -3.30 -14.12
C PRO A 109 -1.64 -2.26 -13.46
N LEU A 110 -1.42 -2.33 -12.13
CA LEU A 110 -0.47 -1.47 -11.44
C LEU A 110 0.97 -1.69 -11.93
N ALA A 111 1.40 -2.95 -12.04
CA ALA A 111 2.73 -3.30 -12.55
C ALA A 111 2.91 -2.92 -14.03
N GLU A 112 1.88 -3.17 -14.85
CA GLU A 112 1.86 -2.82 -16.27
C GLU A 112 1.88 -1.30 -16.49
N SER A 113 1.35 -0.52 -15.53
CA SER A 113 1.46 0.95 -15.48
C SER A 113 2.79 1.45 -14.90
N GLY A 114 3.83 0.62 -14.89
CA GLY A 114 5.20 1.00 -14.51
C GLY A 114 5.52 0.92 -13.02
N ALA A 115 4.59 0.55 -12.14
CA ALA A 115 4.90 0.40 -10.73
C ALA A 115 5.85 -0.79 -10.48
N ARG A 116 6.98 -0.52 -9.85
CA ARG A 116 7.99 -1.54 -9.48
C ARG A 116 7.96 -1.87 -7.99
N SER A 117 7.19 -1.13 -7.20
CA SER A 117 7.22 -1.23 -5.75
C SER A 117 5.82 -1.15 -5.17
N VAL A 118 5.53 -1.99 -4.19
CA VAL A 118 4.35 -1.84 -3.32
C VAL A 118 4.77 -1.75 -1.87
N THR A 119 3.97 -1.04 -1.11
CA THR A 119 4.16 -0.87 0.33
C THR A 119 3.04 -1.55 1.08
N ILE A 120 3.40 -2.37 2.06
CA ILE A 120 2.49 -3.01 3.02
C ILE A 120 2.94 -2.72 4.44
N ALA A 121 2.04 -2.84 5.39
CA ALA A 121 2.34 -2.58 6.79
C ALA A 121 1.94 -3.78 7.66
N PRO A 122 2.83 -4.76 7.89
CA PRO A 122 2.61 -5.85 8.84
C PRO A 122 2.50 -5.39 10.30
N GLU A 123 3.15 -4.30 10.65
CA GLU A 123 3.30 -3.62 11.95
C GLU A 123 4.14 -4.40 12.97
N THR A 124 3.97 -5.71 13.08
CA THR A 124 4.70 -6.57 14.03
C THR A 124 4.99 -7.96 13.44
N GLY A 125 5.83 -8.74 14.12
CA GLY A 125 6.30 -10.06 13.64
C GLY A 125 5.31 -11.20 13.84
N THR A 126 4.37 -11.10 14.80
CA THR A 126 3.50 -12.21 15.17
C THR A 126 2.03 -11.96 14.87
N ASP A 127 1.31 -13.02 14.52
CA ASP A 127 -0.13 -13.00 14.30
C ASP A 127 -0.88 -12.64 15.58
N GLU A 128 -0.36 -13.10 16.72
CA GLU A 128 -0.96 -12.88 18.05
C GLU A 128 -0.97 -11.38 18.39
N LEU A 129 0.17 -10.69 18.27
CA LEU A 129 0.22 -9.27 18.55
C LEU A 129 -0.63 -8.47 17.57
N ARG A 130 -0.65 -8.83 16.26
CA ARG A 130 -1.54 -8.20 15.29
C ARG A 130 -3.01 -8.36 15.66
N ARG A 131 -3.42 -9.53 16.12
CA ARG A 131 -4.79 -9.77 16.58
C ARG A 131 -5.13 -8.88 17.79
N ARG A 132 -4.21 -8.75 18.74
CA ARG A 132 -4.35 -7.85 19.90
C ARG A 132 -4.44 -6.39 19.49
N LEU A 133 -3.77 -5.98 18.41
CA LEU A 133 -3.85 -4.64 17.84
C LEU A 133 -5.11 -4.40 16.99
N ASN A 134 -6.01 -5.36 16.91
CA ASN A 134 -7.17 -5.35 16.03
C ASN A 134 -6.79 -5.18 14.55
N LYS A 135 -5.71 -5.83 14.14
CA LYS A 135 -5.26 -5.91 12.74
C LYS A 135 -5.13 -7.39 12.34
N PRO A 136 -6.24 -8.09 12.07
CA PRO A 136 -6.27 -9.55 11.94
C PRO A 136 -5.73 -10.03 10.58
N ILE A 137 -4.45 -9.78 10.32
CA ILE A 137 -3.70 -10.32 9.18
C ILE A 137 -2.66 -11.32 9.69
N THR A 138 -2.43 -12.40 8.95
CA THR A 138 -1.48 -13.45 9.34
C THR A 138 -0.18 -13.37 8.55
N ASN A 139 0.88 -13.97 9.06
CA ASN A 139 2.15 -14.12 8.34
C ASN A 139 1.94 -14.91 7.02
N ALA A 140 1.05 -15.89 7.01
CA ALA A 140 0.69 -16.63 5.81
C ALA A 140 0.09 -15.69 4.73
N ALA A 141 -0.90 -14.88 5.10
CA ALA A 141 -1.52 -13.92 4.20
C ALA A 141 -0.53 -12.85 3.68
N ILE A 142 0.43 -12.44 4.52
CA ILE A 142 1.50 -11.51 4.10
C ILE A 142 2.40 -12.17 3.06
N LEU A 143 2.77 -13.43 3.24
CA LEU A 143 3.59 -14.17 2.26
C LEU A 143 2.85 -14.42 0.95
N GLU A 144 1.57 -14.77 1.01
CA GLU A 144 0.72 -14.91 -0.18
C GLU A 144 0.62 -13.60 -0.97
N ALA A 145 0.43 -12.47 -0.26
CA ALA A 145 0.39 -11.15 -0.87
C ALA A 145 1.73 -10.76 -1.51
N ALA A 146 2.85 -11.08 -0.86
CA ALA A 146 4.20 -10.88 -1.41
C ALA A 146 4.42 -11.74 -2.67
N ASP A 147 4.03 -13.01 -2.64
CA ASP A 147 4.11 -13.90 -3.80
C ASP A 147 3.26 -13.40 -4.97
N MET A 148 2.05 -12.92 -4.70
CA MET A 148 1.17 -12.34 -5.71
C MET A 148 1.81 -11.12 -6.37
N ALA A 149 2.41 -10.21 -5.59
CA ALA A 149 3.10 -9.03 -6.12
C ALA A 149 4.26 -9.43 -7.05
N LEU A 150 5.09 -10.38 -6.63
CA LEU A 150 6.21 -10.89 -7.43
C LEU A 150 5.75 -11.57 -8.74
N ARG A 151 4.66 -12.32 -8.70
CA ARG A 151 4.05 -12.92 -9.90
C ARG A 151 3.53 -11.88 -10.89
N CYS A 152 2.97 -10.78 -10.38
CA CYS A 152 2.49 -9.67 -11.20
C CYS A 152 3.62 -8.78 -11.75
N GLY A 153 4.88 -9.02 -11.40
CA GLY A 153 6.02 -8.23 -11.90
C GLY A 153 6.44 -7.07 -11.01
N ILE A 154 5.89 -6.97 -9.80
CA ILE A 154 6.33 -6.01 -8.78
C ILE A 154 7.43 -6.67 -7.96
N ASP A 155 8.67 -6.21 -8.12
CA ASP A 155 9.87 -6.83 -7.57
C ASP A 155 10.45 -6.10 -6.36
N SER A 156 9.89 -4.96 -5.97
CA SER A 156 10.28 -4.22 -4.77
C SER A 156 9.14 -4.20 -3.75
N LEU A 157 9.43 -4.73 -2.55
CA LEU A 157 8.49 -4.75 -1.43
C LEU A 157 8.98 -3.83 -0.31
N LYS A 158 8.13 -2.91 0.14
CA LYS A 158 8.39 -2.09 1.33
C LYS A 158 7.47 -2.56 2.45
N MET A 159 8.05 -2.92 3.59
CA MET A 159 7.33 -3.43 4.74
C MET A 159 7.56 -2.52 5.94
N TYR A 160 6.49 -2.01 6.54
CA TYR A 160 6.59 -1.13 7.71
C TYR A 160 6.21 -1.84 8.99
N PHE A 161 6.99 -1.55 10.05
CA PHE A 161 6.85 -2.12 11.38
C PHE A 161 6.83 -1.01 12.43
N ILE A 162 6.17 -1.30 13.54
CA ILE A 162 6.12 -0.44 14.73
C ILE A 162 6.77 -1.21 15.88
N ILE A 163 7.69 -0.57 16.59
CA ILE A 163 8.35 -1.11 17.80
C ILE A 163 7.82 -0.36 19.02
N GLY A 164 7.73 -1.06 20.14
CA GLY A 164 7.22 -0.51 21.40
C GLY A 164 5.69 -0.52 21.49
N LEU A 165 5.06 -1.47 20.81
CA LEU A 165 3.62 -1.71 20.91
C LEU A 165 3.23 -2.21 22.30
N PRO A 166 2.06 -1.83 22.85
CA PRO A 166 1.62 -2.31 24.15
C PRO A 166 1.55 -3.84 24.24
N GLY A 167 2.33 -4.41 25.16
CA GLY A 167 2.45 -5.85 25.38
C GLY A 167 3.26 -6.58 24.30
N GLU A 168 4.11 -5.86 23.57
CA GLU A 168 5.13 -6.43 22.69
C GLU A 168 6.15 -7.21 23.51
N THR A 169 6.57 -8.35 23.01
CA THR A 169 7.57 -9.23 23.60
C THR A 169 8.79 -9.37 22.69
N ASP A 170 9.88 -9.91 23.21
CA ASP A 170 11.09 -10.19 22.39
C ASP A 170 10.77 -11.19 21.25
N ASP A 171 9.82 -12.09 21.45
CA ASP A 171 9.35 -13.00 20.40
C ASP A 171 8.61 -12.24 19.28
N ASP A 172 7.86 -11.18 19.60
CA ASP A 172 7.20 -10.36 18.61
C ASP A 172 8.22 -9.58 17.76
N VAL A 173 9.28 -9.07 18.40
CA VAL A 173 10.36 -8.35 17.72
C VAL A 173 11.20 -9.31 16.87
N SER A 174 11.62 -10.47 17.41
CA SER A 174 12.37 -11.47 16.65
C SER A 174 11.55 -12.05 15.49
N GLY A 175 10.24 -12.19 15.67
CA GLY A 175 9.30 -12.59 14.63
C GLY A 175 9.29 -11.66 13.41
N ILE A 176 9.67 -10.39 13.57
CA ILE A 176 9.85 -9.49 12.43
C ILE A 176 11.00 -9.97 11.54
N ALA A 177 12.14 -10.32 12.13
CA ALA A 177 13.29 -10.83 11.39
C ALA A 177 12.96 -12.15 10.67
N ASP A 178 12.20 -13.02 11.32
CA ASP A 178 11.75 -14.29 10.73
C ASP A 178 10.79 -14.06 9.55
N LEU A 179 9.85 -13.15 9.68
CA LEU A 179 8.95 -12.77 8.58
C LEU A 179 9.72 -12.19 7.39
N LEU A 180 10.64 -11.27 7.65
CA LEU A 180 11.48 -10.66 6.60
C LEU A 180 12.35 -11.70 5.89
N ARG A 181 12.94 -12.66 6.62
CA ARG A 181 13.72 -13.76 6.05
C ARG A 181 12.86 -14.63 5.12
N ARG A 182 11.66 -15.00 5.54
CA ARG A 182 10.72 -15.79 4.73
C ARG A 182 10.30 -15.05 3.45
N VAL A 183 10.05 -13.74 3.54
CA VAL A 183 9.77 -12.91 2.35
C VAL A 183 10.99 -12.85 1.44
N GLN A 184 12.19 -12.70 2.00
CA GLN A 184 13.43 -12.68 1.21
C GLN A 184 13.68 -14.03 0.51
N GLU A 185 13.48 -15.16 1.18
CA GLU A 185 13.57 -16.50 0.60
C GLU A 185 12.62 -16.67 -0.59
N LEU A 186 11.37 -16.20 -0.42
CA LEU A 186 10.37 -16.18 -1.50
C LEU A 186 10.86 -15.34 -2.69
N MET A 187 11.37 -14.14 -2.43
CA MET A 187 11.90 -13.23 -3.47
C MET A 187 13.09 -13.84 -4.21
N VAL A 188 14.02 -14.47 -3.48
CA VAL A 188 15.16 -15.20 -4.08
C VAL A 188 14.68 -16.36 -4.95
N GLY A 189 13.74 -17.16 -4.46
CA GLY A 189 13.13 -18.24 -5.21
C GLY A 189 12.55 -17.77 -6.55
N ARG A 190 11.70 -16.75 -6.50
CA ARG A 190 11.09 -16.16 -7.71
C ARG A 190 12.08 -15.42 -8.61
N GLY A 191 13.10 -14.80 -8.01
CA GLY A 191 14.13 -14.06 -8.74
C GLY A 191 15.06 -14.96 -9.54
N ARG A 192 15.33 -16.19 -9.09
CA ARG A 192 16.15 -17.17 -9.83
C ARG A 192 15.57 -17.48 -11.21
N ASP A 193 14.24 -17.63 -11.29
CA ASP A 193 13.55 -17.91 -12.55
C ASP A 193 13.61 -16.74 -13.54
N LYS A 194 13.77 -15.51 -13.00
CA LYS A 194 13.82 -14.26 -13.79
C LYS A 194 15.23 -13.72 -14.00
N GLY A 195 16.25 -14.34 -13.40
CA GLY A 195 17.64 -13.87 -13.43
C GLY A 195 17.88 -12.57 -12.66
N GLN A 196 16.90 -12.09 -11.87
CA GLN A 196 17.00 -10.87 -11.08
C GLN A 196 16.24 -11.03 -9.77
N VAL A 197 16.91 -10.76 -8.66
CA VAL A 197 16.28 -10.70 -7.33
C VAL A 197 15.80 -9.28 -7.06
N GLY A 198 14.56 -9.14 -6.59
CA GLY A 198 13.97 -7.87 -6.23
C GLY A 198 14.54 -7.29 -4.93
N THR A 199 13.99 -6.16 -4.49
CA THR A 199 14.46 -5.44 -3.30
C THR A 199 13.43 -5.50 -2.17
N LEU A 200 13.88 -5.86 -0.98
CA LEU A 200 13.08 -5.82 0.26
C LEU A 200 13.55 -4.66 1.14
N HIS A 201 12.65 -3.72 1.42
CA HIS A 201 12.89 -2.61 2.34
C HIS A 201 12.06 -2.81 3.61
N ALA A 202 12.70 -2.81 4.77
CA ALA A 202 12.04 -2.80 6.06
C ALA A 202 12.19 -1.42 6.71
N GLY A 203 11.05 -0.79 7.02
CA GLY A 203 11.01 0.48 7.74
C GLY A 203 10.49 0.26 9.16
N PHE A 204 11.15 0.84 10.14
CA PHE A 204 10.83 0.73 11.56
C PHE A 204 10.51 2.09 12.13
N ASN A 205 9.40 2.18 12.86
CA ASN A 205 9.03 3.38 13.60
C ASN A 205 8.76 2.99 15.06
N VAL A 206 9.15 3.85 15.99
CA VAL A 206 8.74 3.69 17.38
C VAL A 206 7.30 4.14 17.52
N LEU A 207 6.51 3.42 18.33
CA LEU A 207 5.13 3.82 18.62
C LEU A 207 5.12 5.21 19.26
N VAL A 208 4.39 6.12 18.64
CA VAL A 208 4.03 7.40 19.23
C VAL A 208 2.54 7.37 19.54
N PRO A 209 2.14 7.22 20.82
CA PRO A 209 0.74 7.24 21.19
C PRO A 209 0.07 8.55 20.77
N LYS A 210 -1.11 8.44 20.17
CA LYS A 210 -1.89 9.58 19.71
C LYS A 210 -3.17 9.70 20.52
N PRO A 211 -3.67 10.93 20.75
CA PRO A 211 -4.95 11.12 21.41
C PRO A 211 -6.07 10.36 20.68
N TYR A 212 -6.95 9.76 21.45
CA TYR A 212 -8.14 9.04 20.94
C TYR A 212 -7.83 7.78 20.12
N THR A 213 -6.72 7.13 20.40
CA THR A 213 -6.41 5.78 19.86
C THR A 213 -6.34 4.74 20.98
#